data_d72333a298a527a92661cd015f103ae5
#
_entry.id   d72333a298a527a92661cd015f103ae5
#
_cell.length_a   1.000
_cell.length_b   1.000
_cell.length_c   1.000
_cell.angle_alpha   90.00
_cell.angle_beta   90.00
_cell.angle_gamma   90.00
#
_symmetry.space_group_name_H-M   'P 1'
#
loop_
_entity.id
_entity.type
_entity.pdbx_description
1 polymer ?
#
loop_
_entity_poly.entity_id
_entity_poly.type
_entity_poly.pdbx_seq_one_letter_code
_entity_poly.pdbx_strand_id
1 'polypeptide(L)'
;GQILGDRQQAWLDDGLDPARGWNLVAQQVVVMPYERLDDSGEIAGGGDSWLGYPESRRRLVRAIEDRKLSNVIIATGDVHQNIVGYIPAKDEEPDRNQVATEFVCTSISSLGDGQDVKVRKPDFRPIVARNPNLLFANGQRGYHAFTVGPKEWRTDVMKVDKVSDHSGALSRLASFTVEAGSPLASQ
;
A
#
# COMPACT_ATOMS: atom_id res chain seq x y z
N GLY A 1 20.12 -2.36 8.85
CA GLY A 1 19.18 -2.24 9.96
C GLY A 1 18.01 -3.19 9.80
N GLN A 2 17.24 -3.42 10.86
CA GLN A 2 16.01 -4.19 10.85
C GLN A 2 14.86 -3.24 11.21
N ILE A 3 13.74 -3.31 10.49
CA ILE A 3 12.54 -2.53 10.83
C ILE A 3 11.76 -3.23 11.95
N LEU A 4 11.81 -4.57 11.99
CA LEU A 4 11.30 -5.39 13.08
C LEU A 4 12.48 -5.96 13.87
N GLY A 5 12.35 -6.04 15.20
CA GLY A 5 13.29 -6.82 16.00
C GLY A 5 13.04 -8.33 15.83
N ASP A 6 13.99 -9.17 16.21
CA ASP A 6 13.94 -10.62 15.99
C ASP A 6 12.66 -11.27 16.55
N ARG A 7 12.20 -10.83 17.71
CA ARG A 7 10.98 -11.34 18.33
C ARG A 7 9.72 -11.00 17.52
N GLN A 8 9.63 -9.80 16.99
CA GLN A 8 8.48 -9.36 16.18
C GLN A 8 8.52 -10.02 14.80
N GLN A 9 9.73 -10.17 14.22
CA GLN A 9 9.90 -10.90 12.97
C GLN A 9 9.42 -12.36 13.09
N ALA A 10 9.85 -13.05 14.14
CA ALA A 10 9.41 -14.43 14.38
C ALA A 10 7.89 -14.52 14.57
N TRP A 11 7.29 -13.59 15.30
CA TRP A 11 5.84 -13.51 15.47
C TRP A 11 5.11 -13.29 14.14
N LEU A 12 5.62 -12.40 13.28
CA LEU A 12 5.04 -12.15 11.95
C LEU A 12 5.14 -13.41 11.08
N ASP A 13 6.31 -14.04 11.05
CA ASP A 13 6.56 -15.26 10.28
C ASP A 13 5.63 -16.40 10.73
N ASP A 14 5.46 -16.61 12.03
CA ASP A 14 4.57 -17.62 12.59
C ASP A 14 3.08 -17.33 12.31
N GLY A 15 2.72 -16.06 12.16
CA GLY A 15 1.35 -15.61 11.88
C GLY A 15 0.92 -15.83 10.42
N LEU A 16 1.85 -15.94 9.49
CA LEU A 16 1.58 -16.18 8.07
C LEU A 16 1.25 -17.66 7.83
N ASP A 17 0.00 -17.95 7.49
CA ASP A 17 -0.54 -19.32 7.44
C ASP A 17 -1.20 -19.62 6.08
N PRO A 18 -0.70 -20.59 5.32
CA PRO A 18 -1.27 -20.98 4.02
C PRO A 18 -2.67 -21.63 4.14
N ALA A 19 -3.05 -22.10 5.31
CA ALA A 19 -4.39 -22.64 5.54
C ALA A 19 -5.48 -21.57 5.69
N ARG A 20 -5.08 -20.31 5.85
CA ARG A 20 -6.02 -19.21 5.98
C ARG A 20 -6.51 -18.75 4.61
N GLY A 21 -7.80 -18.37 4.55
CA GLY A 21 -8.37 -17.78 3.35
C GLY A 21 -7.67 -16.48 2.94
N TRP A 22 -7.27 -15.66 3.93
CA TRP A 22 -6.52 -14.41 3.74
C TRP A 22 -5.49 -14.24 4.85
N ASN A 23 -4.34 -13.69 4.47
CA ASN A 23 -3.31 -13.22 5.39
C ASN A 23 -3.24 -11.68 5.28
N LEU A 24 -3.75 -11.00 6.31
CA LEU A 24 -3.68 -9.54 6.39
C LEU A 24 -2.48 -9.12 7.24
N VAL A 25 -1.56 -8.39 6.66
CA VAL A 25 -0.48 -7.69 7.36
C VAL A 25 -0.89 -6.23 7.52
N ALA A 26 -1.47 -5.90 8.69
CA ALA A 26 -1.78 -4.51 9.04
C ALA A 26 -0.57 -3.89 9.73
N GLN A 27 0.00 -2.84 9.13
CA GLN A 27 1.24 -2.23 9.63
C GLN A 27 1.30 -0.74 9.24
N GLN A 28 2.31 -0.01 9.68
CA GLN A 28 2.30 1.47 9.66
C GLN A 28 2.81 2.06 8.36
N VAL A 29 3.98 1.63 7.86
CA VAL A 29 4.74 2.32 6.83
C VAL A 29 4.87 1.50 5.54
N VAL A 30 4.99 2.14 4.40
CA VAL A 30 4.93 1.51 3.07
C VAL A 30 5.96 0.38 2.90
N VAL A 31 5.50 -0.75 2.39
CA VAL A 31 6.29 -1.97 2.13
C VAL A 31 6.69 -2.08 0.66
N MET A 32 5.78 -1.78 -0.28
CA MET A 32 6.05 -1.87 -1.71
C MET A 32 7.20 -0.95 -2.13
N PRO A 33 8.06 -1.37 -3.06
CA PRO A 33 9.05 -0.48 -3.63
C PRO A 33 8.35 0.54 -4.52
N TYR A 34 8.68 1.82 -4.37
CA TYR A 34 8.31 2.85 -5.32
C TYR A 34 9.28 4.03 -5.26
N GLU A 35 9.58 4.57 -6.42
CA GLU A 35 10.40 5.77 -6.56
C GLU A 35 9.52 7.01 -6.40
N ARG A 36 9.86 7.83 -5.43
CA ARG A 36 9.28 9.15 -5.22
C ARG A 36 10.37 10.19 -5.47
N LEU A 37 10.03 11.26 -6.16
CA LEU A 37 10.94 12.39 -6.27
C LEU A 37 10.71 13.34 -5.09
N ASP A 38 11.79 13.90 -4.59
CA ASP A 38 11.76 15.00 -3.64
C ASP A 38 11.54 16.35 -4.37
N ASP A 39 11.55 17.44 -3.61
CA ASP A 39 11.34 18.79 -4.15
C ASP A 39 12.48 19.24 -5.10
N SER A 40 13.64 18.60 -5.05
CA SER A 40 14.76 18.85 -5.97
C SER A 40 14.67 18.06 -7.28
N GLY A 41 13.74 17.09 -7.34
CA GLY A 41 13.59 16.17 -8.46
C GLY A 41 14.51 14.93 -8.40
N GLU A 42 15.21 14.75 -7.28
CA GLU A 42 16.01 13.54 -7.01
C GLU A 42 15.14 12.43 -6.40
N ILE A 43 15.58 11.18 -6.54
CA ILE A 43 14.88 10.06 -5.93
C ILE A 43 14.99 10.17 -4.41
N ALA A 44 13.86 10.35 -3.75
CA ALA A 44 13.80 10.39 -2.29
C ALA A 44 14.20 9.03 -1.69
N GLY A 45 15.06 9.06 -0.70
CA GLY A 45 15.47 7.84 0.01
C GLY A 45 14.29 7.15 0.72
N GLY A 46 14.47 5.89 1.05
CA GLY A 46 13.44 5.05 1.68
C GLY A 46 13.00 5.50 3.09
N GLY A 47 13.78 6.38 3.72
CA GLY A 47 13.45 6.93 5.04
C GLY A 47 13.21 5.85 6.08
N ASP A 48 12.12 6.01 6.83
CA ASP A 48 11.64 5.10 7.87
C ASP A 48 10.66 4.01 7.37
N SER A 49 10.40 3.98 6.05
CA SER A 49 9.61 2.91 5.42
C SER A 49 10.44 1.62 5.22
N TRP A 50 9.80 0.54 4.79
CA TRP A 50 10.50 -0.73 4.49
C TRP A 50 11.53 -0.60 3.36
N LEU A 51 11.46 0.45 2.54
CA LEU A 51 12.49 0.77 1.54
C LEU A 51 13.84 1.11 2.19
N GLY A 52 13.84 1.70 3.39
CA GLY A 52 15.04 1.93 4.19
C GLY A 52 15.60 0.66 4.83
N TYR A 53 14.86 -0.45 4.77
CA TYR A 53 15.18 -1.74 5.41
C TYR A 53 15.05 -2.92 4.44
N PRO A 54 15.80 -2.94 3.35
CA PRO A 54 15.59 -3.90 2.25
C PRO A 54 15.71 -5.36 2.69
N GLU A 55 16.56 -5.67 3.69
CA GLU A 55 16.67 -7.03 4.19
C GLU A 55 15.41 -7.48 4.95
N SER A 56 14.80 -6.61 5.74
CA SER A 56 13.52 -6.94 6.41
C SER A 56 12.42 -7.18 5.40
N ARG A 57 12.37 -6.37 4.33
CA ARG A 57 11.40 -6.55 3.26
C ARG A 57 11.62 -7.87 2.50
N ARG A 58 12.88 -8.20 2.16
CA ARG A 58 13.21 -9.50 1.55
C ARG A 58 12.81 -10.69 2.42
N ARG A 59 12.94 -10.58 3.75
CA ARG A 59 12.48 -11.63 4.67
C ARG A 59 10.97 -11.84 4.59
N LEU A 60 10.19 -10.76 4.57
CA LEU A 60 8.74 -10.84 4.40
C LEU A 60 8.38 -11.49 3.06
N VAL A 61 9.00 -11.07 1.97
CA VAL A 61 8.78 -11.64 0.63
C VAL A 61 9.12 -13.15 0.62
N ARG A 62 10.28 -13.54 1.15
CA ARG A 62 10.66 -14.95 1.26
C ARG A 62 9.66 -15.76 2.10
N ALA A 63 9.18 -15.21 3.21
CA ALA A 63 8.19 -15.89 4.04
C ALA A 63 6.88 -16.16 3.28
N ILE A 64 6.47 -15.22 2.39
CA ILE A 64 5.32 -15.40 1.52
C ILE A 64 5.59 -16.49 0.47
N GLU A 65 6.73 -16.43 -0.22
CA GLU A 65 7.10 -17.38 -1.28
C GLU A 65 7.31 -18.80 -0.74
N ASP A 66 8.11 -18.96 0.32
CA ASP A 66 8.46 -20.26 0.91
C ASP A 66 7.22 -21.01 1.42
N ARG A 67 6.23 -20.27 1.95
CA ARG A 67 4.95 -20.82 2.38
C ARG A 67 3.91 -20.91 1.27
N LYS A 68 4.24 -20.45 0.05
CA LYS A 68 3.33 -20.42 -1.11
C LYS A 68 2.02 -19.72 -0.80
N LEU A 69 2.10 -18.60 -0.09
CA LEU A 69 0.92 -17.80 0.23
C LEU A 69 0.46 -17.07 -1.03
N SER A 70 -0.81 -17.20 -1.39
CA SER A 70 -1.40 -16.54 -2.57
C SER A 70 -2.39 -15.43 -2.22
N ASN A 71 -2.79 -15.34 -0.95
CA ASN A 71 -3.84 -14.44 -0.47
C ASN A 71 -3.27 -13.48 0.59
N VAL A 72 -2.24 -12.71 0.23
CA VAL A 72 -1.61 -11.76 1.15
C VAL A 72 -2.03 -10.35 0.78
N ILE A 73 -2.63 -9.67 1.75
CA ILE A 73 -2.99 -8.25 1.68
C ILE A 73 -2.16 -7.50 2.72
N ILE A 74 -1.56 -6.39 2.30
CA ILE A 74 -0.88 -5.47 3.21
C ILE A 74 -1.71 -4.20 3.30
N ALA A 75 -2.06 -3.79 4.51
CA ALA A 75 -2.78 -2.55 4.79
C ALA A 75 -1.85 -1.60 5.54
N THR A 76 -1.63 -0.42 4.96
CA THR A 76 -0.63 0.56 5.38
C THR A 76 -1.24 1.96 5.48
N GLY A 77 -0.53 2.87 6.10
CA GLY A 77 -0.87 4.30 6.20
C GLY A 77 0.33 5.22 6.03
N ASP A 78 0.49 6.19 6.92
CA ASP A 78 1.62 7.09 7.11
C ASP A 78 1.79 8.20 6.06
N VAL A 79 1.93 7.89 4.79
CA VAL A 79 2.29 8.86 3.73
C VAL A 79 1.20 9.86 3.35
N HIS A 80 0.04 9.80 4.01
CA HIS A 80 -1.11 10.68 3.77
C HIS A 80 -1.57 10.74 2.30
N GLN A 81 -1.42 9.62 1.60
CA GLN A 81 -1.84 9.41 0.22
C GLN A 81 -2.53 8.05 0.09
N ASN A 82 -3.49 7.97 -0.82
CA ASN A 82 -4.02 6.68 -1.26
C ASN A 82 -3.09 6.11 -2.32
N ILE A 83 -2.51 4.95 -2.07
CA ILE A 83 -1.70 4.23 -3.06
C ILE A 83 -2.16 2.78 -3.08
N VAL A 84 -2.32 2.23 -4.27
CA VAL A 84 -2.56 0.80 -4.46
C VAL A 84 -1.49 0.26 -5.38
N GLY A 85 -0.85 -0.81 -4.98
CA GLY A 85 0.23 -1.40 -5.76
C GLY A 85 0.60 -2.78 -5.27
N TYR A 86 1.61 -3.34 -5.93
CA TYR A 86 2.07 -4.69 -5.70
C TYR A 86 3.42 -4.73 -5.00
N ILE A 87 3.62 -5.81 -4.28
CA ILE A 87 4.94 -6.17 -3.76
C ILE A 87 5.52 -7.22 -4.69
N PRO A 88 6.59 -6.89 -5.43
CA PRO A 88 7.28 -7.84 -6.29
C PRO A 88 8.14 -8.81 -5.47
N ALA A 89 8.37 -10.00 -6.00
CA ALA A 89 9.33 -10.95 -5.44
C ALA A 89 10.76 -10.41 -5.43
N LYS A 90 11.08 -9.57 -6.42
CA LYS A 90 12.38 -8.88 -6.54
C LYS A 90 12.17 -7.40 -6.85
N ASP A 91 12.91 -6.54 -6.17
CA ASP A 91 12.84 -5.09 -6.35
C ASP A 91 13.28 -4.62 -7.73
N GLU A 92 14.23 -5.35 -8.30
CA GLU A 92 14.79 -5.06 -9.60
C GLU A 92 13.85 -5.43 -10.76
N GLU A 93 12.78 -6.17 -10.47
CA GLU A 93 11.77 -6.62 -11.43
C GLU A 93 10.35 -6.19 -10.94
N PRO A 94 10.07 -4.89 -10.75
CA PRO A 94 8.88 -4.42 -10.07
C PRO A 94 7.57 -4.71 -10.81
N ASP A 95 7.63 -5.04 -12.09
CA ASP A 95 6.49 -5.42 -12.94
C ASP A 95 6.24 -6.93 -13.01
N ARG A 96 7.03 -7.75 -12.29
CA ARG A 96 6.99 -9.21 -12.39
C ARG A 96 6.85 -9.89 -11.03
N ASN A 97 6.27 -11.11 -11.08
CA ASN A 97 6.21 -12.01 -9.93
C ASN A 97 5.72 -11.32 -8.65
N GLN A 98 4.53 -10.75 -8.74
CA GLN A 98 3.92 -10.08 -7.59
C GLN A 98 3.52 -11.11 -6.53
N VAL A 99 3.82 -10.86 -5.26
CA VAL A 99 3.56 -11.77 -4.14
C VAL A 99 2.44 -11.28 -3.22
N ALA A 100 2.13 -10.00 -3.26
CA ALA A 100 1.06 -9.39 -2.46
C ALA A 100 0.54 -8.10 -3.08
N THR A 101 -0.67 -7.70 -2.69
CA THR A 101 -1.21 -6.36 -2.94
C THR A 101 -1.13 -5.53 -1.67
N GLU A 102 -0.64 -4.30 -1.79
CA GLU A 102 -0.62 -3.32 -0.70
C GLU A 102 -1.61 -2.18 -0.97
N PHE A 103 -2.41 -1.88 0.06
CA PHE A 103 -3.34 -0.76 0.11
C PHE A 103 -2.83 0.25 1.13
N VAL A 104 -2.29 1.37 0.66
CA VAL A 104 -1.82 2.47 1.49
C VAL A 104 -2.93 3.49 1.62
N CYS A 105 -3.43 3.67 2.85
CA CYS A 105 -4.53 4.55 3.14
C CYS A 105 -4.03 5.96 3.45
N THR A 106 -4.75 6.94 2.94
CA THR A 106 -4.53 8.36 3.24
C THR A 106 -4.89 8.70 4.69
N SER A 107 -4.61 9.93 5.12
CA SER A 107 -5.10 10.46 6.39
C SER A 107 -6.58 10.84 6.33
N ILE A 108 -7.24 10.83 7.49
CA ILE A 108 -8.63 11.31 7.63
C ILE A 108 -8.72 12.82 7.45
N SER A 109 -7.82 13.58 8.10
CA SER A 109 -7.86 15.05 8.10
C SER A 109 -6.49 15.73 8.11
N SER A 110 -5.41 15.01 8.43
CA SER A 110 -4.07 15.58 8.49
C SER A 110 -3.67 16.23 7.18
N LEU A 111 -3.02 17.38 7.23
CA LEU A 111 -2.67 18.24 6.09
C LEU A 111 -3.87 18.84 5.34
N GLY A 112 -4.99 19.05 6.04
CA GLY A 112 -6.17 19.72 5.50
C GLY A 112 -6.86 18.96 4.40
N ASP A 113 -7.44 19.65 3.44
CA ASP A 113 -8.22 19.05 2.35
C ASP A 113 -7.42 18.13 1.40
N GLY A 114 -6.17 17.86 1.74
CA GLY A 114 -5.29 16.91 1.01
C GLY A 114 -4.87 17.36 -0.37
N GLN A 115 -5.47 18.43 -0.81
CA GLN A 115 -5.13 19.19 -1.99
C GLN A 115 -5.42 20.63 -1.63
N ASP A 116 -4.46 21.26 -0.93
CA ASP A 116 -4.60 22.66 -0.61
C ASP A 116 -4.98 23.40 -1.89
N VAL A 117 -6.07 24.14 -1.82
CA VAL A 117 -6.67 24.83 -2.97
C VAL A 117 -5.67 25.79 -3.63
N LYS A 118 -4.60 26.15 -2.92
CA LYS A 118 -3.51 26.99 -3.38
C LYS A 118 -2.38 26.25 -4.08
N VAL A 119 -2.28 24.94 -3.91
CA VAL A 119 -1.29 24.11 -4.58
C VAL A 119 -2.02 23.32 -5.67
N ARG A 120 -1.53 23.40 -6.91
CA ARG A 120 -2.00 22.54 -8.01
C ARG A 120 -2.20 21.13 -7.49
N LYS A 121 -3.38 20.56 -7.77
CA LYS A 121 -3.64 19.14 -7.46
C LYS A 121 -2.41 18.31 -7.84
N PRO A 122 -1.76 17.59 -6.92
CA PRO A 122 -0.61 16.80 -7.28
C PRO A 122 -1.03 15.84 -8.41
N ASP A 123 -0.32 15.91 -9.51
CA ASP A 123 -0.54 14.96 -10.60
C ASP A 123 0.21 13.67 -10.28
N PHE A 124 -0.51 12.63 -9.89
CA PHE A 124 0.07 11.33 -9.54
C PHE A 124 0.40 10.47 -10.76
N ARG A 125 0.01 10.87 -11.98
CA ARG A 125 0.31 10.09 -13.20
C ARG A 125 1.82 9.86 -13.40
N PRO A 126 2.71 10.84 -13.17
CA PRO A 126 4.15 10.59 -13.29
C PRO A 126 4.69 9.56 -12.29
N ILE A 127 4.12 9.51 -11.07
CA ILE A 127 4.50 8.52 -10.06
C ILE A 127 4.11 7.13 -10.52
N VAL A 128 2.87 6.93 -10.95
CA VAL A 128 2.39 5.64 -11.45
C VAL A 128 3.16 5.22 -12.71
N ALA A 129 3.41 6.14 -13.64
CA ALA A 129 4.15 5.84 -14.86
C ALA A 129 5.62 5.41 -14.61
N ARG A 130 6.23 5.92 -13.53
CA ARG A 130 7.60 5.57 -13.13
C ARG A 130 7.67 4.24 -12.39
N ASN A 131 6.60 3.84 -11.75
CA ASN A 131 6.54 2.68 -10.87
C ASN A 131 5.57 1.64 -11.43
N PRO A 132 6.03 0.68 -12.22
CA PRO A 132 5.15 -0.27 -12.92
C PRO A 132 4.39 -1.23 -11.99
N ASN A 133 4.79 -1.33 -10.72
CA ASN A 133 4.05 -2.06 -9.69
C ASN A 133 2.91 -1.23 -9.05
N LEU A 134 2.78 0.06 -9.36
CA LEU A 134 1.71 0.92 -8.84
C LEU A 134 0.51 0.92 -9.79
N LEU A 135 -0.67 0.64 -9.23
CA LEU A 135 -1.95 0.68 -9.95
C LEU A 135 -2.62 2.05 -9.83
N PHE A 136 -2.47 2.69 -8.66
CA PHE A 136 -3.25 3.87 -8.33
C PHE A 136 -2.52 4.74 -7.32
N ALA A 137 -2.63 6.05 -7.48
CA ALA A 137 -2.21 7.02 -6.48
C ALA A 137 -3.12 8.25 -6.48
N ASN A 138 -3.46 8.75 -5.28
CA ASN A 138 -4.32 9.92 -5.09
C ASN A 138 -4.05 10.59 -3.74
N GLY A 139 -4.14 11.91 -3.66
CA GLY A 139 -3.85 12.69 -2.45
C GLY A 139 -5.06 13.13 -1.64
N GLN A 140 -6.29 12.74 -1.99
CA GLN A 140 -7.48 13.17 -1.25
C GLN A 140 -7.61 12.47 0.10
N ARG A 141 -8.22 13.15 1.06
CA ARG A 141 -8.49 12.61 2.41
C ARG A 141 -9.60 11.57 2.36
N GLY A 142 -9.58 10.66 3.33
CA GLY A 142 -10.57 9.60 3.37
C GLY A 142 -10.11 8.35 4.12
N TYR A 143 -10.62 7.20 3.70
CA TYR A 143 -10.29 5.90 4.28
C TYR A 143 -10.48 4.78 3.26
N HIS A 144 -9.94 3.61 3.56
CA HIS A 144 -10.22 2.38 2.82
C HIS A 144 -11.23 1.53 3.58
N ALA A 145 -12.25 1.05 2.88
CA ALA A 145 -13.21 0.09 3.41
C ALA A 145 -12.96 -1.28 2.77
N PHE A 146 -12.71 -2.28 3.61
CA PHE A 146 -12.48 -3.65 3.17
C PHE A 146 -13.72 -4.50 3.34
N THR A 147 -14.10 -5.21 2.27
CA THR A 147 -15.11 -6.27 2.31
C THR A 147 -14.42 -7.59 1.98
N VAL A 148 -14.38 -8.49 2.97
CA VAL A 148 -13.62 -9.73 2.87
C VAL A 148 -14.56 -10.91 2.75
N GLY A 149 -14.49 -11.59 1.63
CA GLY A 149 -15.20 -12.83 1.36
C GLY A 149 -14.25 -14.01 1.17
N PRO A 150 -14.77 -15.23 1.08
CA PRO A 150 -13.91 -16.42 0.89
C PRO A 150 -13.26 -16.47 -0.50
N LYS A 151 -13.81 -15.77 -1.49
CA LYS A 151 -13.34 -15.81 -2.87
C LYS A 151 -12.69 -14.50 -3.32
N GLU A 152 -12.96 -13.41 -2.63
CA GLU A 152 -12.47 -12.10 -3.00
C GLU A 152 -12.24 -11.20 -1.78
N TRP A 153 -11.28 -10.31 -1.90
CA TRP A 153 -11.05 -9.17 -1.04
C TRP A 153 -11.32 -7.91 -1.84
N ARG A 154 -12.34 -7.15 -1.46
CA ARG A 154 -12.67 -5.87 -2.10
C ARG A 154 -12.24 -4.71 -1.21
N THR A 155 -11.61 -3.72 -1.84
CA THR A 155 -11.20 -2.48 -1.21
C THR A 155 -11.87 -1.30 -1.89
N ASP A 156 -12.76 -0.60 -1.19
CA ASP A 156 -13.33 0.66 -1.63
C ASP A 156 -12.47 1.83 -1.07
N VAL A 157 -11.86 2.59 -1.95
CA VAL A 157 -11.14 3.82 -1.60
C VAL A 157 -12.18 4.93 -1.49
N MET A 158 -12.43 5.35 -0.26
CA MET A 158 -13.39 6.41 0.06
C MET A 158 -12.65 7.73 0.19
N LYS A 159 -13.20 8.78 -0.40
CA LYS A 159 -12.70 10.15 -0.26
C LYS A 159 -13.72 11.05 0.41
N VAL A 160 -13.23 12.05 1.11
CA VAL A 160 -13.97 13.24 1.51
C VAL A 160 -13.50 14.41 0.65
N ASP A 161 -14.42 15.19 0.16
CA ASP A 161 -14.11 16.34 -0.72
C ASP A 161 -13.55 17.53 0.06
N LYS A 162 -13.86 17.62 1.35
CA LYS A 162 -13.47 18.72 2.22
C LYS A 162 -13.40 18.27 3.67
N VAL A 163 -12.32 18.62 4.37
CA VAL A 163 -12.12 18.38 5.81
C VAL A 163 -11.90 19.66 6.60
N SER A 164 -11.79 20.81 5.92
CA SER A 164 -11.58 22.12 6.54
C SER A 164 -12.81 22.64 7.29
N ASP A 165 -13.98 22.07 7.04
CA ASP A 165 -15.21 22.30 7.80
C ASP A 165 -16.12 21.05 7.81
N HIS A 166 -17.30 21.15 8.46
CA HIS A 166 -18.22 20.05 8.62
C HIS A 166 -19.12 19.76 7.39
N SER A 167 -18.92 20.43 6.27
CA SER A 167 -19.74 20.26 5.06
C SER A 167 -19.21 19.19 4.09
N GLY A 168 -18.09 18.54 4.44
CA GLY A 168 -17.47 17.54 3.57
C GLY A 168 -18.38 16.35 3.29
N ALA A 169 -18.46 15.94 2.02
CA ALA A 169 -19.22 14.79 1.55
C ALA A 169 -18.30 13.60 1.26
N LEU A 170 -18.73 12.42 1.70
CA LEU A 170 -18.06 11.16 1.38
C LEU A 170 -18.51 10.63 0.03
N SER A 171 -17.56 10.12 -0.75
CA SER A 171 -17.85 9.39 -1.97
C SER A 171 -16.79 8.34 -2.24
N ARG A 172 -17.14 7.32 -3.02
CA ARG A 172 -16.17 6.31 -3.47
C ARG A 172 -15.33 6.90 -4.62
N LEU A 173 -14.01 6.84 -4.47
CA LEU A 173 -13.05 7.30 -5.46
C LEU A 173 -12.67 6.19 -6.43
N ALA A 174 -12.42 5.00 -5.91
CA ALA A 174 -12.05 3.81 -6.67
C ALA A 174 -12.46 2.55 -5.92
N SER A 175 -12.48 1.42 -6.61
CA SER A 175 -12.69 0.10 -6.02
C SER A 175 -11.72 -0.89 -6.64
N PHE A 176 -11.14 -1.76 -5.82
CA PHE A 176 -10.21 -2.80 -6.25
C PHE A 176 -10.63 -4.14 -5.69
N THR A 177 -10.47 -5.18 -6.48
CA THR A 177 -10.78 -6.56 -6.07
C THR A 177 -9.55 -7.43 -6.25
N VAL A 178 -9.19 -8.19 -5.22
CA VAL A 178 -8.19 -9.26 -5.27
C VAL A 178 -8.93 -10.57 -5.16
N GLU A 179 -8.77 -11.44 -6.16
CA GLU A 179 -9.39 -12.76 -6.15
C GLU A 179 -8.54 -13.74 -5.31
N ALA A 180 -9.20 -14.66 -4.60
CA ALA A 180 -8.52 -15.69 -3.85
C ALA A 180 -7.64 -16.55 -4.79
N GLY A 181 -6.39 -16.75 -4.42
CA GLY A 181 -5.40 -17.47 -5.23
C GLY A 181 -4.61 -16.57 -6.17
N SER A 182 -4.92 -15.28 -6.24
CA SER A 182 -4.16 -14.29 -7.02
C SER A 182 -3.62 -13.19 -6.11
N PRO A 183 -2.36 -12.77 -6.24
CA PRO A 183 -1.85 -11.59 -5.54
C PRO A 183 -2.26 -10.28 -6.25
N LEU A 184 -2.94 -10.34 -7.40
CA LEU A 184 -3.19 -9.20 -8.27
C LEU A 184 -4.58 -8.61 -8.03
N ALA A 185 -4.65 -7.29 -7.88
CA ALA A 185 -5.89 -6.54 -7.82
C ALA A 185 -6.36 -6.13 -9.23
N SER A 186 -7.67 -6.13 -9.43
CA SER A 186 -8.35 -5.51 -10.57
C SER A 186 -9.16 -4.30 -10.11
N GLN A 187 -9.28 -3.28 -10.97
CA GLN A 187 -10.08 -2.08 -10.74
C GLN A 187 -11.44 -2.20 -11.43
#